data_3b917b049d6aef427a18060e3b8c5ad4
#
_entry.id   3b917b049d6aef427a18060e3b8c5ad4
#
_cell.length_a   1.000
_cell.length_b   1.000
_cell.length_c   1.000
_cell.angle_alpha   90.00
_cell.angle_beta   90.00
_cell.angle_gamma   90.00
#
_symmetry.space_group_name_H-M   'P 1'
#
loop_
_entity.id
_entity.type
_entity.pdbx_description
1 polymer ?
#
loop_
_entity_poly.entity_id
_entity_poly.type
_entity_poly.pdbx_seq_one_letter_code
_entity_poly.pdbx_strand_id
1 'polypeptide(L)'
;IYMKNLFLIKLFFLLLFFSGCQTIENKSKKENEELSKFIGQPETELRIVMGNPTAETKDNKGARVLIYKNKKYGITCERKFELNDSNMIVGFSSKGCF
;
A
#
# COMPACT_ATOMS: atom_id res chain seq x y z
N ILE A 1 -21.04 45.03 -5.93
CA ILE A 1 -20.30 44.83 -4.66
C ILE A 1 -20.73 43.54 -3.98
N TYR A 2 -22.02 43.21 -3.94
CA TYR A 2 -22.50 41.97 -3.32
C TYR A 2 -22.21 40.72 -4.15
N MET A 3 -22.11 40.79 -5.46
CA MET A 3 -21.80 39.70 -6.33
C MET A 3 -20.36 39.19 -6.22
N LYS A 4 -19.38 40.06 -5.98
CA LYS A 4 -17.98 39.70 -5.80
C LYS A 4 -17.72 38.91 -4.53
N ASN A 5 -18.41 39.23 -3.44
CA ASN A 5 -18.27 38.50 -2.17
C ASN A 5 -18.88 37.09 -2.22
N LEU A 6 -20.00 36.93 -2.91
CA LEU A 6 -20.62 35.62 -3.14
C LEU A 6 -19.77 34.70 -4.02
N PHE A 7 -19.08 35.26 -5.00
CA PHE A 7 -18.20 34.51 -5.89
C PHE A 7 -16.93 34.02 -5.14
N LEU A 8 -16.37 34.88 -4.28
CA LEU A 8 -15.22 34.54 -3.44
C LEU A 8 -15.54 33.46 -2.40
N ILE A 9 -16.73 33.49 -1.81
CA ILE A 9 -17.20 32.50 -0.84
C ILE A 9 -17.41 31.14 -1.53
N LYS A 10 -17.96 31.11 -2.74
CA LYS A 10 -18.10 29.87 -3.55
C LYS A 10 -16.75 29.28 -3.95
N LEU A 11 -15.80 30.12 -4.33
CA LEU A 11 -14.44 29.69 -4.67
C LEU A 11 -13.70 29.12 -3.46
N PHE A 12 -13.90 29.68 -2.30
CA PHE A 12 -13.33 29.22 -1.03
C PHE A 12 -13.91 27.86 -0.61
N PHE A 13 -15.20 27.64 -0.81
CA PHE A 13 -15.87 26.37 -0.57
C PHE A 13 -15.38 25.25 -1.50
N LEU A 14 -15.12 25.57 -2.77
CA LEU A 14 -14.57 24.64 -3.74
C LEU A 14 -13.15 24.18 -3.38
N LEU A 15 -12.32 25.09 -2.87
CA LEU A 15 -10.95 24.78 -2.43
C LEU A 15 -10.91 23.86 -1.20
N LEU A 16 -11.89 23.95 -0.30
CA LEU A 16 -12.01 23.09 0.88
C LEU A 16 -12.38 21.64 0.52
N PHE A 17 -13.13 21.43 -0.56
CA PHE A 17 -13.48 20.09 -1.04
C PHE A 17 -12.29 19.33 -1.65
N PHE A 18 -11.36 20.04 -2.29
CA PHE A 18 -10.18 19.41 -2.91
C PHE A 18 -9.12 18.94 -1.90
N SER A 19 -9.02 19.56 -0.73
CA SER A 19 -8.02 19.19 0.28
C SER A 19 -8.33 17.86 0.99
N GLY A 20 -9.59 17.41 1.05
CA GLY A 20 -9.99 16.15 1.65
C GLY A 20 -9.55 14.91 0.85
N CYS A 21 -9.57 14.98 -0.48
CA CYS A 21 -9.18 13.88 -1.35
C CYS A 21 -7.67 13.62 -1.37
N GLN A 22 -6.84 14.66 -1.24
CA GLN A 22 -5.38 14.54 -1.26
C GLN A 22 -4.82 13.79 -0.04
N THR A 23 -5.48 13.86 1.12
CA THR A 23 -5.03 13.21 2.34
C THR A 23 -5.15 11.67 2.27
N ILE A 24 -6.16 11.15 1.58
CA ILE A 24 -6.37 9.71 1.41
C ILE A 24 -5.37 9.12 0.42
N GLU A 25 -5.08 9.81 -0.68
CA GLU A 25 -4.08 9.40 -1.66
C GLU A 25 -2.66 9.36 -1.08
N ASN A 26 -2.31 10.29 -0.20
CA ASN A 26 -1.01 10.35 0.45
C ASN A 26 -0.74 9.15 1.38
N LYS A 27 -1.76 8.62 2.08
CA LYS A 27 -1.61 7.42 2.93
C LYS A 27 -1.38 6.17 2.09
N SER A 28 -2.09 6.00 0.98
CA SER A 28 -1.91 4.89 0.04
C SER A 28 -0.54 4.91 -0.61
N LYS A 29 -0.05 6.06 -1.02
CA LYS A 29 1.28 6.24 -1.62
C LYS A 29 2.41 5.91 -0.65
N LYS A 30 2.32 6.33 0.62
CA LYS A 30 3.33 6.03 1.64
C LYS A 30 3.47 4.53 1.88
N GLU A 31 2.36 3.81 1.96
CA GLU A 31 2.37 2.37 2.15
C GLU A 31 2.98 1.65 0.95
N ASN A 32 2.61 2.04 -0.27
CA ASN A 32 3.19 1.49 -1.50
C ASN A 32 4.67 1.80 -1.63
N GLU A 33 5.13 2.99 -1.23
CA GLU A 33 6.55 3.35 -1.22
C GLU A 33 7.36 2.52 -0.22
N GLU A 34 6.83 2.28 0.97
CA GLU A 34 7.50 1.45 1.97
C GLU A 34 7.62 0.00 1.54
N LEU A 35 6.58 -0.57 0.93
CA LEU A 35 6.59 -1.94 0.44
C LEU A 35 7.44 -2.09 -0.82
N SER A 36 7.48 -1.07 -1.69
CA SER A 36 8.28 -1.10 -2.91
C SER A 36 9.78 -1.11 -2.66
N LYS A 37 10.23 -0.70 -1.48
CA LYS A 37 11.65 -0.80 -1.07
C LYS A 37 12.14 -2.24 -1.00
N PHE A 38 11.25 -3.19 -0.80
CA PHE A 38 11.60 -4.61 -0.76
C PHE A 38 11.84 -5.21 -2.14
N ILE A 39 11.35 -4.57 -3.21
CA ILE A 39 11.58 -5.06 -4.57
C ILE A 39 13.07 -4.97 -4.90
N GLY A 40 13.64 -6.07 -5.35
CA GLY A 40 15.07 -6.21 -5.59
C GLY A 40 15.89 -6.60 -4.37
N GLN A 41 15.25 -6.74 -3.19
CA GLN A 41 15.91 -7.20 -1.97
C GLN A 41 15.78 -8.72 -1.80
N PRO A 42 16.71 -9.36 -1.10
CA PRO A 42 16.59 -10.80 -0.81
C PRO A 42 15.50 -11.09 0.23
N GLU A 43 15.00 -12.33 0.21
CA GLU A 43 14.01 -12.83 1.17
C GLU A 43 14.41 -12.59 2.64
N THR A 44 15.70 -12.72 2.94
CA THR A 44 16.24 -12.52 4.28
C THR A 44 15.97 -11.13 4.82
N GLU A 45 16.08 -10.11 3.99
CA GLU A 45 15.77 -8.72 4.38
C GLU A 45 14.30 -8.55 4.75
N LEU A 46 13.40 -9.15 4.00
CA LEU A 46 11.97 -9.13 4.28
C LEU A 46 11.66 -9.81 5.62
N ARG A 47 12.27 -10.97 5.89
CA ARG A 47 12.08 -11.71 7.14
C ARG A 47 12.64 -10.99 8.37
N ILE A 48 13.70 -10.22 8.20
CA ILE A 48 14.27 -9.39 9.29
C ILE A 48 13.28 -8.29 9.68
N VAL A 49 12.66 -7.63 8.71
CA VAL A 49 11.75 -6.50 8.95
C VAL A 49 10.34 -6.98 9.34
N MET A 50 9.78 -7.95 8.64
CA MET A 50 8.40 -8.39 8.83
C MET A 50 8.25 -9.70 9.61
N GLY A 51 9.34 -10.39 9.89
CA GLY A 51 9.30 -11.69 10.54
C GLY A 51 8.95 -12.82 9.57
N ASN A 52 8.52 -13.96 10.11
CA ASN A 52 8.13 -15.10 9.32
C ASN A 52 6.77 -14.87 8.65
N PRO A 53 6.58 -15.31 7.39
CA PRO A 53 5.29 -15.20 6.73
C PRO A 53 4.25 -16.11 7.39
N THR A 54 2.98 -15.71 7.28
CA THR A 54 1.84 -16.51 7.77
C THR A 54 1.70 -17.79 6.97
N ALA A 55 1.95 -17.73 5.66
CA ALA A 55 1.87 -18.86 4.75
C ALA A 55 2.82 -18.66 3.57
N GLU A 56 3.09 -19.74 2.85
CA GLU A 56 3.86 -19.70 1.63
C GLU A 56 3.13 -20.54 0.58
N THR A 57 3.08 -20.04 -0.65
CA THR A 57 2.47 -20.74 -1.76
C THR A 57 3.35 -20.59 -3.02
N LYS A 58 2.97 -21.26 -4.09
CA LYS A 58 3.59 -21.10 -5.41
C LYS A 58 2.54 -20.59 -6.38
N ASP A 59 2.96 -19.70 -7.27
CA ASP A 59 2.10 -19.23 -8.35
C ASP A 59 2.03 -20.25 -9.50
N ASN A 60 1.31 -19.90 -10.57
CA ASN A 60 1.15 -20.77 -11.75
C ASN A 60 2.47 -21.06 -12.49
N LYS A 61 3.48 -20.22 -12.28
CA LYS A 61 4.80 -20.36 -12.88
C LYS A 61 5.80 -21.10 -11.97
N GLY A 62 5.37 -21.50 -10.78
CA GLY A 62 6.22 -22.16 -9.79
C GLY A 62 7.04 -21.21 -8.93
N ALA A 63 6.83 -19.90 -9.05
CA ALA A 63 7.50 -18.91 -8.20
C ALA A 63 6.93 -18.94 -6.78
N ARG A 64 7.81 -18.78 -5.80
CA ARG A 64 7.41 -18.73 -4.38
C ARG A 64 6.72 -17.43 -4.06
N VAL A 65 5.63 -17.49 -3.32
CA VAL A 65 4.88 -16.32 -2.85
C VAL A 65 4.78 -16.39 -1.33
N LEU A 66 5.32 -15.39 -0.65
CA LEU A 66 5.21 -15.25 0.80
C LEU A 66 3.96 -14.43 1.15
N ILE A 67 3.15 -14.95 2.05
CA ILE A 67 1.88 -14.34 2.44
C ILE A 67 1.96 -13.91 3.90
N TYR A 68 1.73 -12.62 4.13
CA TYR A 68 1.64 -12.01 5.45
C TYR A 68 0.21 -11.57 5.70
N LYS A 69 -0.46 -12.18 6.65
CA LYS A 69 -1.82 -11.81 7.05
C LYS A 69 -1.80 -11.17 8.43
N ASN A 70 -2.50 -10.05 8.55
CA ASN A 70 -2.71 -9.37 9.82
C ASN A 70 -4.16 -8.90 9.91
N LYS A 71 -4.78 -9.07 11.07
CA LYS A 71 -6.16 -8.66 11.30
C LYS A 71 -6.20 -7.41 12.18
N LYS A 72 -6.84 -6.37 11.68
CA LYS A 72 -7.00 -5.11 12.38
C LYS A 72 -8.43 -4.60 12.19
N TYR A 73 -9.12 -4.32 13.30
CA TYR A 73 -10.51 -3.85 13.30
C TYR A 73 -11.48 -4.77 12.55
N GLY A 74 -11.29 -6.09 12.66
CA GLY A 74 -12.10 -7.07 11.95
C GLY A 74 -11.81 -7.23 10.47
N ILE A 75 -10.85 -6.47 9.92
CA ILE A 75 -10.46 -6.51 8.51
C ILE A 75 -9.10 -7.19 8.40
N THR A 76 -9.02 -8.18 7.51
CA THR A 76 -7.78 -8.90 7.26
C THR A 76 -6.94 -8.14 6.23
N CYS A 77 -5.74 -7.72 6.61
CA CYS A 77 -4.73 -7.19 5.71
C CYS A 77 -3.88 -8.36 5.20
N GLU A 78 -3.84 -8.55 3.90
CA GLU A 78 -3.05 -9.58 3.25
C GLU A 78 -2.02 -8.94 2.33
N ARG A 79 -0.74 -9.22 2.58
CA ARG A 79 0.38 -8.79 1.76
C ARG A 79 1.07 -10.00 1.17
N LYS A 80 1.27 -9.99 -0.14
CA LYS A 80 1.94 -11.07 -0.87
C LYS A 80 3.22 -10.54 -1.51
N PHE A 81 4.29 -11.29 -1.35
CA PHE A 81 5.58 -10.98 -1.96
C PHE A 81 5.99 -12.12 -2.87
N GLU A 82 6.23 -11.83 -4.15
CA GLU A 82 6.71 -12.80 -5.12
C GLU A 82 8.23 -12.84 -5.14
N LEU A 83 8.78 -14.05 -5.14
CA LEU A 83 10.21 -14.30 -5.20
C LEU A 83 10.58 -14.94 -6.54
N ASN A 84 11.75 -14.58 -7.06
CA ASN A 84 12.33 -15.27 -8.22
C ASN A 84 13.12 -16.52 -7.78
N ASP A 85 13.74 -17.22 -8.74
CA ASP A 85 14.54 -18.42 -8.49
C ASP A 85 15.76 -18.16 -7.60
N SER A 86 16.22 -16.91 -7.53
CA SER A 86 17.34 -16.49 -6.68
C SER A 86 16.91 -16.01 -5.30
N ASN A 87 15.64 -16.20 -4.92
CA ASN A 87 15.03 -15.73 -3.67
C ASN A 87 15.07 -14.21 -3.49
N MET A 88 15.01 -13.49 -4.59
CA MET A 88 14.90 -12.03 -4.60
C MET A 88 13.43 -11.62 -4.79
N ILE A 89 13.01 -10.57 -4.11
CA ILE A 89 11.65 -10.05 -4.21
C ILE A 89 11.49 -9.32 -5.54
N VAL A 90 10.57 -9.77 -6.38
CA VAL A 90 10.31 -9.19 -7.71
C VAL A 90 8.96 -8.52 -7.83
N GLY A 91 8.07 -8.73 -6.88
CA GLY A 91 6.75 -8.11 -6.88
C GLY A 91 6.08 -8.20 -5.53
N PHE A 92 5.08 -7.35 -5.32
CA PHE A 92 4.23 -7.42 -4.13
C PHE A 92 2.80 -6.99 -4.46
N SER A 93 1.86 -7.44 -3.65
CA SER A 93 0.48 -6.96 -3.67
C SER A 93 -0.05 -6.87 -2.25
N SER A 94 -0.98 -5.96 -1.99
CA SER A 94 -1.63 -5.83 -0.71
C SER A 94 -3.14 -5.68 -0.87
N LYS A 95 -3.90 -6.27 0.05
CA LYS A 95 -5.36 -6.26 0.04
C LYS A 95 -5.87 -6.06 1.46
N GLY A 96 -6.80 -5.11 1.63
CA GLY A 96 -7.39 -4.82 2.93
C GLY A 96 -6.46 -4.13 3.92
N CYS A 97 -5.35 -3.57 3.47
CA CYS A 97 -4.38 -2.87 4.32
C CYS A 97 -4.68 -1.37 4.37
N PHE A 98 -4.64 -0.80 5.57
CA PHE A 98 -4.85 0.63 5.82
C PHE A 98 -3.60 1.29 6.37
#